data_ede92f162ec4b6cbc2b1c40ae36ed52c
#
_entry.id   ede92f162ec4b6cbc2b1c40ae36ed52c
#
_cell.length_a   1.000
_cell.length_b   1.000
_cell.length_c   1.000
_cell.angle_alpha   90.00
_cell.angle_beta   90.00
_cell.angle_gamma   90.00
#
_symmetry.space_group_name_H-M   'P 1'
#
loop_
_entity.id
_entity.type
_entity.pdbx_description
1 polymer ?
#
loop_
_entity_poly.entity_id
_entity_poly.type
_entity_poly.pdbx_seq_one_letter_code
_entity_poly.pdbx_strand_id
1 'polypeptide(L)'
;LKGQPLARVSDSKQYALSSKMAIDHIGVIGRDTLHFVDSEQYARKLLNHIKALVPLAEKNKHIRYGQVLLDVSEQAFSTTNQLPDNIPTAMTHGDFQSGNIWVDPVENKTFLIDWETAAVRSIWYDPATLLLSTRRHNGVINMVTACESQHVMDSVLINDPNKNYHMGAVMGILLLEDLIFYLEDNLELPEDWGGDLIDKYASQLKNIKW
;
A
#
# COMPACT_ATOMS: atom_id res chain seq x y z
N LEU A 1 -8.79 18.90 16.81
CA LEU A 1 -8.16 19.49 15.63
C LEU A 1 -9.13 20.45 14.96
N LYS A 2 -8.67 21.66 14.57
CA LYS A 2 -9.40 22.52 13.64
C LYS A 2 -9.14 22.00 12.22
N GLY A 3 -10.16 22.07 11.32
CA GLY A 3 -10.00 21.59 9.95
C GLY A 3 -10.90 20.40 9.61
N GLN A 4 -10.53 19.65 8.57
CA GLN A 4 -11.28 18.50 8.05
C GLN A 4 -10.38 17.45 7.43
N PRO A 5 -10.83 16.18 7.31
CA PRO A 5 -10.10 15.17 6.55
C PRO A 5 -9.88 15.59 5.09
N LEU A 6 -8.72 15.25 4.52
CA LEU A 6 -8.40 15.50 3.11
C LEU A 6 -9.48 14.94 2.17
N ALA A 7 -10.07 13.81 2.53
CA ALA A 7 -11.18 13.19 1.79
C ALA A 7 -12.42 14.11 1.62
N ARG A 8 -12.57 15.15 2.44
CA ARG A 8 -13.67 16.13 2.37
C ARG A 8 -13.27 17.43 1.69
N VAL A 9 -12.03 17.61 1.29
CA VAL A 9 -11.56 18.80 0.59
C VAL A 9 -12.05 18.74 -0.86
N SER A 10 -12.96 19.63 -1.24
CA SER A 10 -13.55 19.68 -2.58
C SER A 10 -12.76 20.53 -3.57
N ASP A 11 -11.95 21.49 -3.10
CA ASP A 11 -11.08 22.29 -3.94
C ASP A 11 -9.88 21.46 -4.39
N SER A 12 -9.73 21.27 -5.72
CA SER A 12 -8.69 20.40 -6.31
C SER A 12 -7.27 20.92 -6.06
N LYS A 13 -7.07 22.25 -6.02
CA LYS A 13 -5.74 22.84 -5.76
C LYS A 13 -5.34 22.62 -4.31
N GLN A 14 -6.28 22.86 -3.39
CA GLN A 14 -6.07 22.61 -1.95
C GLN A 14 -5.83 21.12 -1.69
N TYR A 15 -6.60 20.24 -2.35
CA TYR A 15 -6.39 18.78 -2.24
C TYR A 15 -4.98 18.39 -2.69
N ALA A 16 -4.55 18.84 -3.87
CA ALA A 16 -3.21 18.53 -4.40
C ALA A 16 -2.09 19.08 -3.50
N LEU A 17 -2.23 20.32 -3.03
CA LEU A 17 -1.27 20.93 -2.11
C LEU A 17 -1.17 20.14 -0.80
N SER A 18 -2.30 19.82 -0.18
CA SER A 18 -2.33 19.09 1.08
C SER A 18 -1.84 17.64 0.94
N SER A 19 -2.13 16.97 -0.19
CA SER A 19 -1.57 15.65 -0.50
C SER A 19 -0.04 15.71 -0.59
N LYS A 20 0.48 16.72 -1.29
CA LYS A 20 1.93 16.92 -1.39
C LYS A 20 2.56 17.15 -0.01
N MET A 21 1.99 18.03 0.81
CA MET A 21 2.49 18.29 2.16
C MET A 21 2.48 17.01 3.02
N ALA A 22 1.45 16.18 2.92
CA ALA A 22 1.38 14.92 3.64
C ALA A 22 2.48 13.94 3.18
N ILE A 23 2.72 13.83 1.87
CA ILE A 23 3.82 13.02 1.31
C ILE A 23 5.19 13.55 1.76
N ASP A 24 5.36 14.87 1.79
CA ASP A 24 6.60 15.49 2.30
C ASP A 24 6.83 15.14 3.79
N HIS A 25 5.76 15.14 4.62
CA HIS A 25 5.84 14.75 6.03
C HIS A 25 6.25 13.28 6.20
N ILE A 26 5.61 12.37 5.47
CA ILE A 26 5.98 10.94 5.54
C ILE A 26 7.40 10.72 5.01
N GLY A 27 7.83 11.49 4.02
CA GLY A 27 9.18 11.48 3.50
C GLY A 27 10.25 11.93 4.52
N VAL A 28 9.91 12.82 5.48
CA VAL A 28 10.82 13.17 6.60
C VAL A 28 11.00 11.96 7.50
N ILE A 29 9.89 11.34 7.95
CA ILE A 29 9.92 10.14 8.80
C ILE A 29 10.66 9.01 8.09
N GLY A 30 10.39 8.83 6.79
CA GLY A 30 11.07 7.84 5.97
C GLY A 30 12.59 8.02 5.94
N ARG A 31 13.09 9.25 5.78
CA ARG A 31 14.55 9.52 5.79
C ARG A 31 15.20 9.22 7.14
N ASP A 32 14.53 9.55 8.23
CA ASP A 32 15.06 9.35 9.59
C ASP A 32 15.10 7.88 10.00
N THR A 33 14.30 7.04 9.35
CA THR A 33 14.16 5.61 9.64
C THR A 33 14.62 4.71 8.49
N LEU A 34 15.29 5.26 7.48
CA LEU A 34 15.68 4.58 6.26
C LEU A 34 16.67 3.43 6.54
N HIS A 35 16.34 2.26 6.02
CA HIS A 35 17.18 1.08 5.98
C HIS A 35 17.18 0.47 4.59
N PHE A 36 18.27 -0.21 4.22
CA PHE A 36 18.32 -1.02 3.01
C PHE A 36 18.26 -2.49 3.40
N VAL A 37 17.37 -3.23 2.78
CA VAL A 37 17.18 -4.67 3.03
C VAL A 37 17.38 -5.44 1.73
N ASP A 38 17.87 -6.67 1.85
CA ASP A 38 17.96 -7.59 0.73
C ASP A 38 16.56 -7.79 0.12
N SER A 39 16.43 -7.49 -1.17
CA SER A 39 15.13 -7.44 -1.85
C SER A 39 14.48 -8.82 -1.98
N GLU A 40 15.26 -9.87 -2.25
CA GLU A 40 14.75 -11.23 -2.34
C GLU A 40 14.27 -11.73 -0.97
N GLN A 41 15.07 -11.53 0.07
CA GLN A 41 14.69 -11.93 1.43
C GLN A 41 13.44 -11.20 1.90
N TYR A 42 13.35 -9.90 1.60
CA TYR A 42 12.18 -9.10 1.94
C TYR A 42 10.92 -9.61 1.23
N ALA A 43 10.96 -9.75 -0.09
CA ALA A 43 9.84 -10.27 -0.87
C ALA A 43 9.43 -11.69 -0.43
N ARG A 44 10.40 -12.55 -0.15
CA ARG A 44 10.17 -13.91 0.35
C ARG A 44 9.50 -13.93 1.72
N LYS A 45 9.89 -13.01 2.61
CA LYS A 45 9.24 -12.83 3.92
C LYS A 45 7.77 -12.44 3.76
N LEU A 46 7.47 -11.50 2.86
CA LEU A 46 6.09 -11.07 2.57
C LEU A 46 5.26 -12.23 2.00
N LEU A 47 5.79 -12.95 1.00
CA LEU A 47 5.12 -14.12 0.43
C LEU A 47 4.82 -15.20 1.47
N ASN A 48 5.80 -15.52 2.33
CA ASN A 48 5.61 -16.51 3.39
C ASN A 48 4.55 -16.07 4.40
N HIS A 49 4.47 -14.78 4.69
CA HIS A 49 3.44 -14.23 5.58
C HIS A 49 2.04 -14.39 4.95
N ILE A 50 1.88 -14.07 3.66
CA ILE A 50 0.60 -14.30 2.95
C ILE A 50 0.22 -15.79 2.98
N LYS A 51 1.18 -16.69 2.71
CA LYS A 51 0.97 -18.14 2.79
C LYS A 51 0.54 -18.63 4.17
N ALA A 52 0.88 -17.92 5.23
CA ALA A 52 0.41 -18.21 6.58
C ALA A 52 -0.98 -17.61 6.86
N LEU A 53 -1.28 -16.41 6.35
CA LEU A 53 -2.56 -15.72 6.59
C LEU A 53 -3.72 -16.33 5.80
N VAL A 54 -3.50 -16.76 4.55
CA VAL A 54 -4.60 -17.29 3.70
C VAL A 54 -5.29 -18.50 4.33
N PRO A 55 -4.60 -19.54 4.83
CA PRO A 55 -5.26 -20.64 5.51
C PRO A 55 -6.03 -20.23 6.78
N LEU A 56 -5.55 -19.19 7.48
CA LEU A 56 -6.28 -18.63 8.63
C LEU A 56 -7.57 -17.94 8.18
N ALA A 57 -7.53 -17.21 7.08
CA ALA A 57 -8.70 -16.58 6.50
C ALA A 57 -9.71 -17.62 5.97
N GLU A 58 -9.26 -18.68 5.32
CA GLU A 58 -10.11 -19.79 4.89
C GLU A 58 -10.80 -20.46 6.09
N LYS A 59 -10.07 -20.72 7.16
CA LYS A 59 -10.59 -21.35 8.37
C LYS A 59 -11.54 -20.47 9.18
N ASN A 60 -11.16 -19.17 9.37
CA ASN A 60 -11.82 -18.29 10.33
C ASN A 60 -12.84 -17.34 9.67
N LYS A 61 -12.76 -17.16 8.35
CA LYS A 61 -13.59 -16.22 7.59
C LYS A 61 -14.31 -16.90 6.41
N HIS A 62 -14.11 -18.20 6.20
CA HIS A 62 -14.74 -19.00 5.14
C HIS A 62 -14.60 -18.37 3.74
N ILE A 63 -13.44 -17.76 3.44
CA ILE A 63 -13.17 -17.16 2.14
C ILE A 63 -13.15 -18.20 1.02
N ARG A 64 -13.63 -17.83 -0.16
CA ARG A 64 -13.76 -18.74 -1.33
C ARG A 64 -12.59 -18.64 -2.31
N TYR A 65 -11.82 -17.56 -2.24
CA TYR A 65 -10.79 -17.23 -3.24
C TYR A 65 -9.36 -17.28 -2.67
N GLY A 66 -9.12 -18.09 -1.63
CA GLY A 66 -7.79 -18.24 -1.03
C GLY A 66 -6.72 -18.63 -2.06
N GLN A 67 -7.03 -19.57 -2.97
CA GLN A 67 -6.10 -19.97 -4.03
C GLN A 67 -5.75 -18.80 -4.97
N VAL A 68 -6.71 -17.92 -5.29
CA VAL A 68 -6.44 -16.72 -6.12
C VAL A 68 -5.44 -15.80 -5.43
N LEU A 69 -5.57 -15.60 -4.12
CA LEU A 69 -4.63 -14.78 -3.34
C LEU A 69 -3.23 -15.37 -3.35
N LEU A 70 -3.10 -16.70 -3.22
CA LEU A 70 -1.82 -17.39 -3.30
C LEU A 70 -1.19 -17.27 -4.69
N ASP A 71 -1.95 -17.55 -5.75
CA ASP A 71 -1.46 -17.50 -7.13
C ASP A 71 -0.98 -16.09 -7.49
N VAL A 72 -1.74 -15.06 -7.12
CA VAL A 72 -1.38 -13.66 -7.37
C VAL A 72 -0.16 -13.26 -6.55
N SER A 73 -0.04 -13.70 -5.30
CA SER A 73 1.12 -13.41 -4.47
C SER A 73 2.40 -14.06 -5.03
N GLU A 74 2.31 -15.27 -5.58
CA GLU A 74 3.44 -15.92 -6.25
C GLU A 74 3.84 -15.21 -7.55
N GLN A 75 2.86 -14.76 -8.33
CA GLN A 75 3.13 -13.94 -9.52
C GLN A 75 3.79 -12.61 -9.15
N ALA A 76 3.26 -11.88 -8.16
CA ALA A 76 3.87 -10.67 -7.66
C ALA A 76 5.31 -10.91 -7.17
N PHE A 77 5.54 -11.97 -6.41
CA PHE A 77 6.88 -12.36 -5.98
C PHE A 77 7.81 -12.63 -7.17
N SER A 78 7.33 -13.28 -8.23
CA SER A 78 8.15 -13.58 -9.40
C SER A 78 8.66 -12.32 -10.13
N THR A 79 7.92 -11.21 -10.07
CA THR A 79 8.37 -9.94 -10.68
C THR A 79 9.49 -9.28 -9.90
N THR A 80 9.61 -9.56 -8.61
CA THR A 80 10.61 -8.90 -7.73
C THR A 80 12.05 -9.29 -8.03
N ASN A 81 12.29 -10.33 -8.84
CA ASN A 81 13.62 -10.72 -9.32
C ASN A 81 14.30 -9.64 -10.19
N GLN A 82 13.56 -8.63 -10.63
CA GLN A 82 14.05 -7.49 -11.40
C GLN A 82 14.37 -6.27 -10.51
N LEU A 83 14.28 -6.41 -9.19
CA LEU A 83 14.76 -5.40 -8.24
C LEU A 83 16.28 -5.48 -8.10
N PRO A 84 16.94 -4.37 -7.70
CA PRO A 84 18.33 -4.44 -7.27
C PRO A 84 18.47 -5.29 -6.00
N ASP A 85 19.71 -5.66 -5.65
CA ASP A 85 20.02 -6.52 -4.49
C ASP A 85 19.40 -5.98 -3.19
N ASN A 86 19.27 -4.66 -3.07
CA ASN A 86 18.71 -4.01 -1.89
C ASN A 86 17.65 -2.97 -2.26
N ILE A 87 16.58 -2.94 -1.47
CA ILE A 87 15.52 -1.93 -1.56
C ILE A 87 15.43 -1.11 -0.27
N PRO A 88 15.00 0.16 -0.39
CA PRO A 88 14.81 1.02 0.77
C PRO A 88 13.52 0.68 1.51
N THR A 89 13.64 0.49 2.81
CA THR A 89 12.51 0.36 3.76
C THR A 89 12.61 1.42 4.83
N ALA A 90 11.47 1.82 5.38
CA ALA A 90 11.40 2.79 6.46
C ALA A 90 10.14 2.59 7.30
N MET A 91 10.01 3.33 8.40
CA MET A 91 8.75 3.45 9.10
C MET A 91 7.71 4.10 8.19
N THR A 92 6.61 3.41 7.97
CA THR A 92 5.45 3.87 7.21
C THR A 92 4.26 4.09 8.13
N HIS A 93 3.32 4.90 7.71
CA HIS A 93 2.02 5.08 8.37
C HIS A 93 1.19 3.79 8.30
N GLY A 94 1.26 3.10 7.15
CA GLY A 94 0.56 1.84 6.91
C GLY A 94 -0.85 2.00 6.37
N ASP A 95 -1.62 2.96 6.85
CA ASP A 95 -2.95 3.32 6.31
C ASP A 95 -2.98 4.80 5.87
N PHE A 96 -2.07 5.16 4.95
CA PHE A 96 -1.87 6.53 4.48
C PHE A 96 -2.90 6.94 3.43
N GLN A 97 -4.17 6.98 3.83
CA GLN A 97 -5.29 7.36 2.99
C GLN A 97 -5.79 8.78 3.28
N SER A 98 -6.56 9.36 2.36
CA SER A 98 -7.08 10.73 2.50
C SER A 98 -7.99 10.95 3.72
N GLY A 99 -8.53 9.89 4.32
CA GLY A 99 -9.29 9.93 5.58
C GLY A 99 -8.41 10.23 6.80
N ASN A 100 -7.16 9.76 6.77
CA ASN A 100 -6.19 9.85 7.87
C ASN A 100 -5.24 11.05 7.72
N ILE A 101 -5.49 11.91 6.74
CA ILE A 101 -4.80 13.19 6.54
C ILE A 101 -5.76 14.31 6.90
N TRP A 102 -5.48 15.04 7.97
CA TRP A 102 -6.28 16.15 8.45
C TRP A 102 -5.72 17.48 7.94
N VAL A 103 -6.55 18.31 7.35
CA VAL A 103 -6.16 19.59 6.74
C VAL A 103 -6.74 20.74 7.51
N ASP A 104 -5.90 21.68 7.96
CA ASP A 104 -6.30 23.00 8.44
C ASP A 104 -6.06 24.02 7.31
N PRO A 105 -7.13 24.43 6.60
CA PRO A 105 -6.98 25.34 5.46
C PRO A 105 -6.65 26.78 5.89
N VAL A 106 -6.88 27.16 7.15
CA VAL A 106 -6.59 28.50 7.67
C VAL A 106 -5.10 28.64 7.98
N GLU A 107 -4.54 27.63 8.63
CA GLU A 107 -3.11 27.62 8.97
C GLU A 107 -2.25 26.98 7.86
N ASN A 108 -2.87 26.47 6.82
CA ASN A 108 -2.21 25.72 5.74
C ASN A 108 -1.33 24.59 6.29
N LYS A 109 -1.86 23.79 7.19
CA LYS A 109 -1.17 22.67 7.83
C LYS A 109 -1.87 21.36 7.55
N THR A 110 -1.07 20.29 7.48
CA THR A 110 -1.56 18.91 7.46
C THR A 110 -1.09 18.16 8.69
N PHE A 111 -1.93 17.28 9.20
CA PHE A 111 -1.62 16.39 10.30
C PHE A 111 -1.93 14.96 9.86
N LEU A 112 -1.06 14.04 10.23
CA LEU A 112 -1.29 12.62 10.02
C LEU A 112 -1.83 12.03 11.31
N ILE A 113 -2.94 11.33 11.22
CA ILE A 113 -3.65 10.72 12.36
C ILE A 113 -3.77 9.21 12.11
N ASP A 114 -4.08 8.45 13.17
CA ASP A 114 -4.36 7.02 13.06
C ASP A 114 -3.13 6.18 12.66
N TRP A 115 -2.14 6.15 13.54
CA TRP A 115 -0.85 5.47 13.35
C TRP A 115 -0.84 4.02 13.85
N GLU A 116 -2.00 3.41 14.11
CA GLU A 116 -2.10 2.07 14.70
C GLU A 116 -1.51 0.98 13.82
N THR A 117 -1.48 1.19 12.49
CA THR A 117 -0.91 0.25 11.51
C THR A 117 0.54 0.56 11.11
N ALA A 118 1.19 1.49 11.83
CA ALA A 118 2.57 1.89 11.51
C ALA A 118 3.54 0.69 11.61
N ALA A 119 4.35 0.49 10.58
CA ALA A 119 5.32 -0.58 10.51
C ALA A 119 6.45 -0.27 9.52
N VAL A 120 7.53 -1.05 9.57
CA VAL A 120 8.59 -0.96 8.56
C VAL A 120 8.14 -1.67 7.29
N ARG A 121 8.03 -0.90 6.20
CA ARG A 121 7.67 -1.36 4.83
C ARG A 121 8.57 -0.68 3.80
N SER A 122 8.37 -1.00 2.52
CA SER A 122 9.01 -0.23 1.46
C SER A 122 8.62 1.25 1.57
N ILE A 123 9.54 2.17 1.28
CA ILE A 123 9.25 3.61 1.33
C ILE A 123 8.22 4.02 0.26
N TRP A 124 7.89 3.13 -0.65
CA TRP A 124 6.91 3.33 -1.72
C TRP A 124 5.46 3.12 -1.24
N TYR A 125 5.28 2.42 -0.13
CA TYR A 125 3.96 1.95 0.33
C TYR A 125 2.98 3.09 0.63
N ASP A 126 3.37 4.04 1.47
CA ASP A 126 2.49 5.15 1.85
C ASP A 126 2.16 6.08 0.65
N PRO A 127 3.13 6.53 -0.17
CA PRO A 127 2.81 7.28 -1.39
C PRO A 127 1.86 6.51 -2.32
N ALA A 128 2.06 5.20 -2.50
CA ALA A 128 1.18 4.37 -3.31
C ALA A 128 -0.24 4.30 -2.72
N THR A 129 -0.36 4.09 -1.41
CA THR A 129 -1.66 4.03 -0.73
C THR A 129 -2.49 5.31 -0.95
N LEU A 130 -1.88 6.49 -0.85
CA LEU A 130 -2.57 7.75 -1.08
C LEU A 130 -2.86 8.00 -2.58
N LEU A 131 -1.82 7.93 -3.41
CA LEU A 131 -1.91 8.36 -4.83
C LEU A 131 -2.76 7.40 -5.67
N LEU A 132 -2.66 6.10 -5.41
CA LEU A 132 -3.42 5.07 -6.13
C LEU A 132 -4.75 4.76 -5.46
N SER A 133 -5.02 5.35 -4.30
CA SER A 133 -6.25 5.14 -3.53
C SER A 133 -6.50 3.66 -3.24
N THR A 134 -5.48 2.91 -2.82
CA THR A 134 -5.54 1.45 -2.64
C THR A 134 -6.62 1.01 -1.65
N ARG A 135 -7.01 1.88 -0.72
CA ARG A 135 -8.10 1.64 0.26
C ARG A 135 -9.51 1.84 -0.30
N ARG A 136 -9.66 2.21 -1.58
CA ARG A 136 -10.96 2.36 -2.23
C ARG A 136 -11.35 1.09 -3.00
N HIS A 137 -12.63 1.00 -3.36
CA HIS A 137 -13.23 -0.17 -4.01
C HIS A 137 -12.43 -0.75 -5.20
N ASN A 138 -11.78 0.08 -5.99
CA ASN A 138 -10.95 -0.35 -7.15
C ASN A 138 -9.46 -0.12 -6.89
N GLY A 139 -9.04 0.01 -5.65
CA GLY A 139 -7.68 0.42 -5.32
C GLY A 139 -6.61 -0.53 -5.84
N VAL A 140 -6.82 -1.83 -5.71
CA VAL A 140 -5.88 -2.83 -6.22
C VAL A 140 -5.77 -2.80 -7.76
N ILE A 141 -6.89 -2.54 -8.46
CA ILE A 141 -6.88 -2.38 -9.92
C ILE A 141 -6.09 -1.12 -10.29
N ASN A 142 -6.33 -0.01 -9.59
CA ASN A 142 -5.57 1.22 -9.79
C ASN A 142 -4.08 1.00 -9.58
N MET A 143 -3.70 0.24 -8.56
CA MET A 143 -2.31 -0.09 -8.25
C MET A 143 -1.66 -0.84 -9.43
N VAL A 144 -2.30 -1.90 -9.92
CA VAL A 144 -1.74 -2.70 -11.01
C VAL A 144 -1.67 -1.92 -12.33
N THR A 145 -2.70 -1.15 -12.67
CA THR A 145 -2.71 -0.34 -13.90
C THR A 145 -1.76 0.86 -13.84
N ALA A 146 -1.38 1.30 -12.64
CA ALA A 146 -0.39 2.38 -12.47
C ALA A 146 1.00 2.03 -13.02
N CYS A 147 1.36 0.74 -13.11
CA CYS A 147 2.61 0.29 -13.74
C CYS A 147 2.78 0.78 -15.17
N GLU A 148 1.68 1.04 -15.86
CA GLU A 148 1.68 1.50 -17.24
C GLU A 148 1.98 3.00 -17.36
N SER A 149 1.99 3.73 -16.24
CA SER A 149 2.18 5.19 -16.20
C SER A 149 3.44 5.58 -15.46
N GLN A 150 4.51 5.89 -16.22
CA GLN A 150 5.77 6.37 -15.65
C GLN A 150 5.57 7.56 -14.72
N HIS A 151 4.73 8.53 -15.09
CA HIS A 151 4.47 9.72 -14.28
C HIS A 151 3.85 9.41 -12.90
N VAL A 152 2.94 8.43 -12.85
CA VAL A 152 2.36 7.99 -11.58
C VAL A 152 3.42 7.32 -10.72
N MET A 153 4.24 6.45 -11.32
CA MET A 153 5.30 5.75 -10.60
C MET A 153 6.40 6.70 -10.12
N ASP A 154 6.77 7.73 -10.89
CA ASP A 154 7.69 8.78 -10.43
C ASP A 154 7.17 9.49 -9.17
N SER A 155 5.86 9.62 -9.07
CA SER A 155 5.22 10.20 -7.88
C SER A 155 5.23 9.23 -6.69
N VAL A 156 5.08 7.94 -6.91
CA VAL A 156 5.21 6.89 -5.86
C VAL A 156 6.66 6.81 -5.37
N LEU A 157 7.63 6.92 -6.28
CA LEU A 157 9.07 6.86 -5.98
C LEU A 157 9.65 8.20 -5.50
N ILE A 158 8.83 9.19 -5.19
CA ILE A 158 9.28 10.58 -4.93
C ILE A 158 10.32 10.67 -3.81
N ASN A 159 10.22 9.84 -2.81
CA ASN A 159 11.12 9.81 -1.65
C ASN A 159 12.30 8.83 -1.82
N ASP A 160 12.38 8.13 -2.95
CA ASP A 160 13.43 7.15 -3.18
C ASP A 160 14.70 7.83 -3.72
N PRO A 161 15.87 7.61 -3.10
CA PRO A 161 17.13 8.13 -3.61
C PRO A 161 17.55 7.49 -4.93
N ASN A 162 17.10 6.28 -5.23
CA ASN A 162 17.42 5.53 -6.44
C ASN A 162 16.14 5.23 -7.25
N LYS A 163 15.78 6.09 -8.17
CA LYS A 163 14.53 6.00 -8.95
C LYS A 163 14.58 5.04 -10.15
N ASN A 164 15.64 4.26 -10.31
CA ASN A 164 15.84 3.42 -11.48
C ASN A 164 15.43 1.97 -11.19
N TYR A 165 14.11 1.73 -11.08
CA TYR A 165 13.55 0.39 -10.85
C TYR A 165 12.71 -0.09 -12.02
N HIS A 166 12.63 -1.40 -12.17
CA HIS A 166 11.62 -2.01 -13.02
C HIS A 166 10.24 -1.87 -12.35
N MET A 167 9.31 -1.18 -13.02
CA MET A 167 8.02 -0.81 -12.43
C MET A 167 7.21 -2.02 -11.97
N GLY A 168 7.17 -3.10 -12.76
CA GLY A 168 6.49 -4.34 -12.36
C GLY A 168 7.05 -4.94 -11.07
N ALA A 169 8.35 -4.80 -10.82
CA ALA A 169 8.98 -5.31 -9.61
C ALA A 169 8.62 -4.47 -8.36
N VAL A 170 8.57 -3.14 -8.50
CA VAL A 170 8.07 -2.24 -7.43
C VAL A 170 6.61 -2.58 -7.09
N MET A 171 5.78 -2.76 -8.13
CA MET A 171 4.38 -3.14 -7.95
C MET A 171 4.22 -4.50 -7.31
N GLY A 172 5.13 -5.45 -7.60
CA GLY A 172 5.16 -6.74 -6.93
C GLY A 172 5.31 -6.60 -5.41
N ILE A 173 6.26 -5.78 -4.95
CA ILE A 173 6.43 -5.49 -3.52
C ILE A 173 5.18 -4.82 -2.95
N LEU A 174 4.69 -3.76 -3.59
CA LEU A 174 3.53 -3.01 -3.12
C LEU A 174 2.29 -3.90 -2.98
N LEU A 175 2.06 -4.81 -3.93
CA LEU A 175 0.95 -5.73 -3.85
C LEU A 175 1.11 -6.75 -2.72
N LEU A 176 2.30 -7.29 -2.52
CA LEU A 176 2.56 -8.21 -1.40
C LEU A 176 2.32 -7.52 -0.05
N GLU A 177 2.78 -6.28 0.11
CA GLU A 177 2.54 -5.47 1.32
C GLU A 177 1.05 -5.15 1.52
N ASP A 178 0.34 -4.78 0.44
CA ASP A 178 -1.08 -4.45 0.49
C ASP A 178 -1.96 -5.67 0.79
N LEU A 179 -1.61 -6.84 0.24
CA LEU A 179 -2.27 -8.12 0.54
C LEU A 179 -2.16 -8.48 2.02
N ILE A 180 -0.98 -8.32 2.63
CA ILE A 180 -0.79 -8.58 4.06
C ILE A 180 -1.67 -7.63 4.86
N PHE A 181 -1.58 -6.32 4.61
CA PHE A 181 -2.41 -5.34 5.30
C PHE A 181 -3.90 -5.71 5.21
N TYR A 182 -4.36 -6.02 3.99
CA TYR A 182 -5.77 -6.32 3.76
C TYR A 182 -6.24 -7.61 4.45
N LEU A 183 -5.39 -8.63 4.48
CA LEU A 183 -5.70 -9.88 5.18
C LEU A 183 -5.71 -9.68 6.70
N GLU A 184 -4.70 -9.02 7.26
CA GLU A 184 -4.61 -8.78 8.71
C GLU A 184 -5.79 -7.95 9.22
N ASP A 185 -6.06 -6.81 8.58
CA ASP A 185 -7.16 -5.90 8.94
C ASP A 185 -8.52 -6.62 8.92
N ASN A 186 -8.79 -7.42 7.88
CA ASN A 186 -10.07 -8.10 7.74
C ASN A 186 -10.18 -9.40 8.58
N LEU A 187 -9.06 -9.99 9.00
CA LEU A 187 -9.07 -11.11 9.95
C LEU A 187 -9.54 -10.69 11.34
N GLU A 188 -9.36 -9.43 11.73
CA GLU A 188 -9.82 -8.88 13.02
C GLU A 188 -11.32 -8.57 13.03
N LEU A 189 -11.95 -8.38 11.86
CA LEU A 189 -13.38 -8.07 11.75
C LEU A 189 -14.27 -9.27 12.08
N PRO A 190 -15.59 -9.08 12.33
CA PRO A 190 -16.55 -10.19 12.44
C PRO A 190 -16.49 -11.14 11.22
N GLU A 191 -16.74 -12.43 11.45
CA GLU A 191 -16.53 -13.52 10.49
C GLU A 191 -17.11 -13.26 9.10
N ASP A 192 -18.42 -12.99 9.04
CA ASP A 192 -19.12 -12.80 7.77
C ASP A 192 -18.61 -11.57 7.02
N TRP A 193 -18.37 -10.48 7.72
CA TRP A 193 -17.97 -9.21 7.10
C TRP A 193 -16.52 -9.25 6.60
N GLY A 194 -15.59 -9.72 7.41
CA GLY A 194 -14.18 -9.82 7.01
C GLY A 194 -13.99 -10.77 5.83
N GLY A 195 -14.69 -11.90 5.80
CA GLY A 195 -14.64 -12.86 4.69
C GLY A 195 -15.14 -12.28 3.37
N ASP A 196 -16.26 -11.57 3.39
CA ASP A 196 -16.82 -10.92 2.20
C ASP A 196 -15.89 -9.84 1.62
N LEU A 197 -15.20 -9.09 2.48
CA LEU A 197 -14.22 -8.08 2.05
C LEU A 197 -13.01 -8.73 1.39
N ILE A 198 -12.45 -9.79 1.99
CA ILE A 198 -11.32 -10.53 1.42
C ILE A 198 -11.71 -11.15 0.08
N ASP A 199 -12.87 -11.78 -0.04
CA ASP A 199 -13.36 -12.38 -1.28
C ASP A 199 -13.58 -11.33 -2.38
N LYS A 200 -14.08 -10.17 -2.02
CA LYS A 200 -14.26 -9.05 -2.94
C LYS A 200 -12.92 -8.53 -3.47
N TYR A 201 -11.93 -8.38 -2.61
CA TYR A 201 -10.57 -8.00 -2.99
C TYR A 201 -9.96 -9.06 -3.92
N ALA A 202 -10.02 -10.32 -3.55
CA ALA A 202 -9.51 -11.44 -4.36
C ALA A 202 -10.19 -11.51 -5.73
N SER A 203 -11.50 -11.23 -5.81
CA SER A 203 -12.23 -11.24 -7.08
C SER A 203 -11.75 -10.16 -8.06
N GLN A 204 -11.26 -9.03 -7.57
CA GLN A 204 -10.66 -7.99 -8.41
C GLN A 204 -9.31 -8.46 -8.99
N LEU A 205 -8.51 -9.16 -8.16
CA LEU A 205 -7.21 -9.69 -8.57
C LEU A 205 -7.30 -10.79 -9.63
N LYS A 206 -8.37 -11.58 -9.62
CA LYS A 206 -8.56 -12.72 -10.54
C LYS A 206 -8.46 -12.37 -12.02
N ASN A 207 -8.77 -11.14 -12.39
CA ASN A 207 -8.82 -10.67 -13.79
C ASN A 207 -7.60 -9.85 -14.19
N ILE A 208 -6.63 -9.67 -13.28
CA ILE A 208 -5.41 -8.92 -13.55
C ILE A 208 -4.45 -9.81 -14.35
N LYS A 209 -3.96 -9.26 -15.46
CA LYS A 209 -2.85 -9.85 -16.22
C LYS A 209 -1.57 -9.15 -15.80
N TRP A 210 -0.62 -9.92 -15.35
CA TRP A 210 0.72 -9.46 -14.95
C TRP A 210 1.67 -9.47 -16.14
#